data_610637a1bbcf410ba2a8ea20640a5346
#
_entry.id   610637a1bbcf410ba2a8ea20640a5346
#
_cell.length_a   1.000
_cell.length_b   1.000
_cell.length_c   1.000
_cell.angle_alpha   90.00
_cell.angle_beta   90.00
_cell.angle_gamma   90.00
#
_symmetry.space_group_name_H-M   'P 1'
#
loop_
_entity.id
_entity.type
_entity.pdbx_description
1 polymer ?
#
loop_
_entity_poly.entity_id
_entity_poly.type
_entity_poly.pdbx_seq_one_letter_code
_entity_poly.pdbx_strand_id
1 'polypeptide(L)'
;MTTMSAEAANFNWLLDNFVKSVPGVRHTLVVSADGLLMAVSDDLDRTSADQLAAVVAGLSSLTRGAARQLRSGEVRQSIVEMDALFLFLMTISDGSVLAVAADAMCDVGLVGYEMALLVSRTETILSPQLISEMRARLPIGGPGRAGVPA
;
A
#
# COMPACT_ATOMS: atom_id res chain seq x y z
N MET A 1 9.27 10.53 -23.18
CA MET A 1 8.83 10.37 -21.79
C MET A 1 7.33 10.38 -21.71
N THR A 2 6.76 9.37 -21.11
CA THR A 2 5.32 9.28 -20.96
C THR A 2 4.85 10.08 -19.75
N THR A 3 3.71 10.73 -19.89
CA THR A 3 3.10 11.42 -18.76
C THR A 3 2.21 10.48 -17.99
N MET A 4 2.09 10.71 -16.69
CA MET A 4 1.19 9.95 -15.85
C MET A 4 -0.25 10.29 -16.25
N SER A 5 -1.13 9.29 -16.24
CA SER A 5 -2.55 9.53 -16.48
C SER A 5 -3.14 10.35 -15.35
N ALA A 6 -4.28 11.00 -15.62
CA ALA A 6 -4.99 11.75 -14.60
C ALA A 6 -5.40 10.86 -13.43
N GLU A 7 -5.78 9.62 -13.71
CA GLU A 7 -6.17 8.67 -12.68
C GLU A 7 -5.00 8.29 -11.76
N ALA A 8 -3.84 8.05 -12.34
CA ALA A 8 -2.65 7.72 -11.55
C ALA A 8 -2.19 8.91 -10.70
N ALA A 9 -2.24 10.12 -11.26
CA ALA A 9 -1.92 11.33 -10.52
C ALA A 9 -2.91 11.54 -9.36
N ASN A 10 -4.18 11.31 -9.60
CA ASN A 10 -5.22 11.41 -8.57
C ASN A 10 -5.01 10.37 -7.49
N PHE A 11 -4.53 9.19 -7.84
CA PHE A 11 -4.26 8.14 -6.87
C PHE A 11 -3.14 8.56 -5.90
N ASN A 12 -2.02 9.05 -6.44
CA ASN A 12 -0.93 9.55 -5.61
C ASN A 12 -1.40 10.70 -4.71
N TRP A 13 -2.22 11.58 -5.26
CA TRP A 13 -2.79 12.68 -4.48
C TRP A 13 -3.63 12.16 -3.30
N LEU A 14 -4.40 11.09 -3.52
CA LEU A 14 -5.20 10.49 -2.45
C LEU A 14 -4.31 9.98 -1.31
N LEU A 15 -3.19 9.36 -1.63
CA LEU A 15 -2.25 8.88 -0.60
C LEU A 15 -1.63 10.04 0.17
N ASP A 16 -1.19 11.07 -0.52
CA ASP A 16 -0.61 12.25 0.12
C ASP A 16 -1.64 12.96 1.00
N ASN A 17 -2.86 13.10 0.49
CA ASN A 17 -3.93 13.70 1.25
C ASN A 17 -4.26 12.89 2.51
N PHE A 18 -4.22 11.58 2.42
CA PHE A 18 -4.45 10.70 3.56
C PHE A 18 -3.42 10.95 4.67
N VAL A 19 -2.15 11.02 4.31
CA VAL A 19 -1.08 11.31 5.26
C VAL A 19 -1.29 12.66 5.95
N LYS A 20 -1.72 13.67 5.18
CA LYS A 20 -1.89 15.02 5.71
C LYS A 20 -3.14 15.17 6.56
N SER A 21 -4.20 14.44 6.25
CA SER A 21 -5.51 14.68 6.87
C SER A 21 -5.83 13.76 8.04
N VAL A 22 -5.15 12.61 8.16
CA VAL A 22 -5.42 11.67 9.25
C VAL A 22 -4.34 11.82 10.33
N PRO A 23 -4.73 12.28 11.53
CA PRO A 23 -3.73 12.54 12.58
C PRO A 23 -2.91 11.29 12.92
N GLY A 24 -1.61 11.46 13.00
CA GLY A 24 -0.67 10.41 13.36
C GLY A 24 -0.17 9.57 12.20
N VAL A 25 -0.81 9.63 11.04
CA VAL A 25 -0.34 8.89 9.87
C VAL A 25 0.93 9.54 9.32
N ARG A 26 1.94 8.71 9.08
CA ARG A 26 3.24 9.16 8.57
C ARG A 26 3.48 8.76 7.13
N HIS A 27 3.19 7.52 6.79
CA HIS A 27 3.47 6.98 5.46
C HIS A 27 2.30 6.12 5.00
N THR A 28 2.05 6.16 3.71
CA THR A 28 1.00 5.36 3.08
C THR A 28 1.53 4.81 1.77
N LEU A 29 1.33 3.53 1.53
CA LEU A 29 1.75 2.91 0.28
C LEU A 29 0.73 1.87 -0.18
N VAL A 30 0.72 1.61 -1.47
CA VAL A 30 -0.08 0.54 -2.07
C VAL A 30 0.87 -0.44 -2.74
N VAL A 31 0.68 -1.70 -2.43
CA VAL A 31 1.54 -2.79 -2.87
C VAL A 31 0.69 -3.79 -3.64
N SER A 32 1.16 -4.23 -4.79
CA SER A 32 0.46 -5.25 -5.57
C SER A 32 0.51 -6.61 -4.89
N ALA A 33 -0.33 -7.53 -5.32
CA ALA A 33 -0.39 -8.87 -4.75
C ALA A 33 0.95 -9.60 -4.84
N ASP A 34 1.78 -9.27 -5.82
CA ASP A 34 3.10 -9.90 -6.02
C ASP A 34 4.26 -9.09 -5.41
N GLY A 35 3.95 -8.11 -4.58
CA GLY A 35 4.98 -7.43 -3.79
C GLY A 35 5.62 -6.23 -4.42
N LEU A 36 5.07 -5.73 -5.53
CA LEU A 36 5.61 -4.55 -6.19
C LEU A 36 4.95 -3.28 -5.67
N LEU A 37 5.76 -2.27 -5.41
CA LEU A 37 5.26 -0.96 -5.01
C LEU A 37 4.48 -0.34 -6.16
N MET A 38 3.24 0.06 -5.90
CA MET A 38 2.39 0.70 -6.90
C MET A 38 2.27 2.20 -6.70
N ALA A 39 2.22 2.65 -5.45
CA ALA A 39 2.13 4.05 -5.12
C ALA A 39 2.65 4.25 -3.69
N VAL A 40 3.14 5.45 -3.41
CA VAL A 40 3.67 5.78 -2.08
C VAL A 40 3.50 7.27 -1.83
N SER A 41 3.29 7.65 -0.57
CA SER A 41 3.26 9.04 -0.17
C SER A 41 4.68 9.66 -0.23
N ASP A 42 4.73 10.99 -0.31
CA ASP A 42 5.93 11.72 -0.74
C ASP A 42 7.17 11.56 0.14
N ASP A 43 7.00 11.44 1.44
CA ASP A 43 8.12 11.56 2.37
C ASP A 43 8.80 10.24 2.73
N LEU A 44 8.48 9.16 2.02
CA LEU A 44 9.18 7.88 2.16
C LEU A 44 10.07 7.67 0.93
N ASP A 45 11.37 7.53 1.14
CA ASP A 45 12.29 7.35 0.03
C ASP A 45 12.05 6.04 -0.71
N ARG A 46 12.41 6.01 -1.99
CA ARG A 46 12.09 4.89 -2.87
C ARG A 46 12.69 3.57 -2.41
N THR A 47 13.92 3.58 -1.95
CA THR A 47 14.58 2.35 -1.50
C THR A 47 13.86 1.75 -0.30
N SER A 48 13.52 2.60 0.68
CA SER A 48 12.77 2.15 1.86
C SER A 48 11.38 1.68 1.47
N ALA A 49 10.72 2.37 0.54
CA ALA A 49 9.40 2.00 0.08
C ALA A 49 9.41 0.63 -0.63
N ASP A 50 10.39 0.37 -1.47
CA ASP A 50 10.52 -0.92 -2.15
C ASP A 50 10.74 -2.07 -1.15
N GLN A 51 11.57 -1.85 -0.15
CA GLN A 51 11.82 -2.84 0.89
C GLN A 51 10.57 -3.09 1.73
N LEU A 52 9.89 -2.02 2.11
CA LEU A 52 8.64 -2.14 2.87
C LEU A 52 7.56 -2.85 2.06
N ALA A 53 7.49 -2.60 0.76
CA ALA A 53 6.54 -3.29 -0.12
C ALA A 53 6.71 -4.80 -0.06
N ALA A 54 7.96 -5.28 -0.07
CA ALA A 54 8.24 -6.71 0.03
C ALA A 54 7.78 -7.27 1.39
N VAL A 55 8.02 -6.52 2.47
CA VAL A 55 7.58 -6.92 3.81
C VAL A 55 6.06 -6.97 3.89
N VAL A 56 5.38 -5.97 3.37
CA VAL A 56 3.92 -5.91 3.35
C VAL A 56 3.34 -7.11 2.60
N ALA A 57 3.89 -7.43 1.44
CA ALA A 57 3.43 -8.59 0.67
C ALA A 57 3.65 -9.90 1.44
N GLY A 58 4.79 -10.03 2.13
CA GLY A 58 5.08 -11.19 2.95
C GLY A 58 4.10 -11.35 4.11
N LEU A 59 3.85 -10.27 4.85
CA LEU A 59 2.87 -10.26 5.94
C LEU A 59 1.48 -10.63 5.44
N SER A 60 1.07 -10.04 4.34
CA SER A 60 -0.24 -10.32 3.74
C SER A 60 -0.36 -11.79 3.37
N SER A 61 0.68 -12.36 2.77
CA SER A 61 0.71 -13.78 2.41
C SER A 61 0.62 -14.69 3.63
N LEU A 62 1.37 -14.38 4.69
CA LEU A 62 1.37 -15.18 5.91
C LEU A 62 0.02 -15.12 6.62
N THR A 63 -0.60 -13.96 6.69
CA THR A 63 -1.93 -13.84 7.33
C THR A 63 -2.99 -14.57 6.53
N ARG A 64 -2.90 -14.57 5.19
CA ARG A 64 -3.81 -15.38 4.37
C ARG A 64 -3.61 -16.87 4.62
N GLY A 65 -2.37 -17.28 4.84
CA GLY A 65 -2.07 -18.67 5.23
C GLY A 65 -2.74 -19.06 6.53
N ALA A 66 -2.67 -18.18 7.53
CA ALA A 66 -3.35 -18.40 8.81
C ALA A 66 -4.87 -18.50 8.62
N ALA A 67 -5.43 -17.61 7.81
CA ALA A 67 -6.87 -17.63 7.54
C ALA A 67 -7.32 -18.95 6.91
N ARG A 68 -6.52 -19.50 5.99
CA ARG A 68 -6.82 -20.81 5.38
C ARG A 68 -6.76 -21.93 6.41
N GLN A 69 -5.75 -21.93 7.27
CA GLN A 69 -5.62 -22.94 8.32
C GLN A 69 -6.78 -22.92 9.29
N LEU A 70 -7.24 -21.72 9.62
CA LEU A 70 -8.32 -21.54 10.61
C LEU A 70 -9.71 -21.56 9.98
N ARG A 71 -9.78 -21.63 8.67
CA ARG A 71 -11.05 -21.56 7.91
C ARG A 71 -11.88 -20.35 8.31
N SER A 72 -11.18 -19.20 8.45
CA SER A 72 -11.80 -18.00 9.00
C SER A 72 -12.41 -17.07 7.95
N GLY A 73 -12.26 -17.39 6.67
CA GLY A 73 -12.62 -16.46 5.60
C GLY A 73 -11.47 -15.52 5.29
N GLU A 74 -11.75 -14.44 4.60
CA GLU A 74 -10.74 -13.51 4.13
C GLU A 74 -10.16 -12.66 5.26
N VAL A 75 -8.87 -12.31 5.13
CA VAL A 75 -8.24 -11.35 6.02
C VAL A 75 -8.63 -9.95 5.57
N ARG A 76 -9.24 -9.19 6.45
CA ARG A 76 -9.66 -7.82 6.14
C ARG A 76 -8.60 -6.80 6.51
N GLN A 77 -7.97 -7.01 7.65
CA GLN A 77 -7.07 -6.02 8.24
C GLN A 77 -6.03 -6.71 9.10
N SER A 78 -4.81 -6.20 9.06
CA SER A 78 -3.75 -6.62 9.97
C SER A 78 -3.16 -5.39 10.63
N ILE A 79 -2.87 -5.48 11.91
CA ILE A 79 -2.26 -4.39 12.67
C ILE A 79 -1.04 -4.94 13.39
N VAL A 80 0.11 -4.33 13.15
CA VAL A 80 1.34 -4.66 13.85
C VAL A 80 1.70 -3.50 14.75
N GLU A 81 1.68 -3.76 16.04
CA GLU A 81 2.06 -2.75 17.03
C GLU A 81 3.56 -2.84 17.29
N MET A 82 4.25 -1.73 17.12
CA MET A 82 5.67 -1.60 17.41
C MET A 82 5.85 -0.51 18.48
N ASP A 83 7.04 -0.39 19.03
CA ASP A 83 7.27 0.58 20.09
C ASP A 83 6.93 2.02 19.69
N ALA A 84 7.30 2.39 18.47
CA ALA A 84 7.14 3.79 18.02
C ALA A 84 6.09 3.98 16.95
N LEU A 85 5.62 2.90 16.33
CA LEU A 85 4.69 2.97 15.19
C LEU A 85 3.71 1.82 15.23
N PHE A 86 2.57 2.04 14.57
CA PHE A 86 1.69 0.95 14.12
C PHE A 86 1.84 0.78 12.63
N LEU A 87 1.82 -0.45 12.18
CA LEU A 87 1.72 -0.76 10.76
C LEU A 87 0.36 -1.41 10.50
N PHE A 88 -0.45 -0.78 9.66
CA PHE A 88 -1.77 -1.27 9.30
C PHE A 88 -1.72 -1.79 7.87
N LEU A 89 -2.32 -2.95 7.63
CA LEU A 89 -2.50 -3.49 6.28
C LEU A 89 -3.98 -3.73 6.04
N MET A 90 -4.47 -3.34 4.89
CA MET A 90 -5.84 -3.60 4.50
C MET A 90 -5.89 -4.05 3.04
N THR A 91 -6.55 -5.16 2.78
CA THR A 91 -6.63 -5.73 1.43
C THR A 91 -7.61 -4.92 0.58
N ILE A 92 -7.20 -4.65 -0.65
CA ILE A 92 -8.04 -4.06 -1.68
C ILE A 92 -8.59 -5.20 -2.55
N SER A 93 -9.74 -4.99 -3.18
CA SER A 93 -10.48 -6.07 -3.86
C SER A 93 -9.72 -6.77 -4.99
N ASP A 94 -8.72 -6.13 -5.58
CA ASP A 94 -7.90 -6.73 -6.65
C ASP A 94 -6.72 -7.55 -6.12
N GLY A 95 -6.61 -7.70 -4.80
CA GLY A 95 -5.50 -8.39 -4.16
C GLY A 95 -4.34 -7.48 -3.77
N SER A 96 -4.39 -6.21 -4.15
CA SER A 96 -3.43 -5.21 -3.68
C SER A 96 -3.65 -4.94 -2.19
N VAL A 97 -2.64 -4.35 -1.55
CA VAL A 97 -2.69 -4.05 -0.12
C VAL A 97 -2.38 -2.58 0.10
N LEU A 98 -3.24 -1.93 0.86
CA LEU A 98 -2.97 -0.60 1.40
C LEU A 98 -2.23 -0.77 2.72
N ALA A 99 -1.06 -0.16 2.85
CA ALA A 99 -0.28 -0.17 4.09
C ALA A 99 -0.12 1.25 4.62
N VAL A 100 -0.30 1.40 5.90
CA VAL A 100 -0.21 2.70 6.59
C VAL A 100 0.68 2.56 7.80
N ALA A 101 1.67 3.43 7.92
CA ALA A 101 2.48 3.56 9.13
C ALA A 101 2.00 4.80 9.89
N ALA A 102 1.67 4.62 11.16
CA ALA A 102 1.16 5.70 11.99
C ALA A 102 1.87 5.71 13.36
N ASP A 103 1.89 6.87 13.99
CA ASP A 103 2.51 7.03 15.30
C ASP A 103 1.88 6.10 16.34
N ALA A 104 2.69 5.70 17.33
CA ALA A 104 2.21 4.89 18.43
C ALA A 104 1.09 5.55 19.24
N MET A 105 0.98 6.87 19.16
CA MET A 105 -0.07 7.63 19.86
C MET A 105 -1.30 7.88 18.98
N CYS A 106 -1.37 7.31 17.79
CA CYS A 106 -2.50 7.53 16.91
C CYS A 106 -3.78 6.89 17.47
N ASP A 107 -4.90 7.37 16.98
CA ASP A 107 -6.20 6.74 17.25
C ASP A 107 -6.37 5.57 16.27
N VAL A 108 -6.14 4.36 16.77
CA VAL A 108 -6.16 3.14 15.94
C VAL A 108 -7.51 2.96 15.24
N GLY A 109 -8.59 3.23 15.96
CA GLY A 109 -9.94 3.11 15.38
C GLY A 109 -10.17 4.11 14.27
N LEU A 110 -9.72 5.34 14.44
CA LEU A 110 -9.83 6.37 13.42
C LEU A 110 -9.01 6.03 12.18
N VAL A 111 -7.76 5.61 12.37
CA VAL A 111 -6.90 5.23 11.25
C VAL A 111 -7.54 4.09 10.46
N GLY A 112 -8.02 3.06 11.14
CA GLY A 112 -8.68 1.94 10.47
C GLY A 112 -9.93 2.35 9.71
N TYR A 113 -10.73 3.22 10.30
CA TYR A 113 -11.93 3.75 9.65
C TYR A 113 -11.58 4.54 8.37
N GLU A 114 -10.62 5.44 8.48
CA GLU A 114 -10.19 6.25 7.34
C GLU A 114 -9.55 5.39 6.25
N MET A 115 -8.83 4.34 6.62
CA MET A 115 -8.29 3.37 5.66
C MET A 115 -9.42 2.67 4.90
N ALA A 116 -10.48 2.27 5.58
CA ALA A 116 -11.60 1.61 4.92
C ALA A 116 -12.26 2.53 3.90
N LEU A 117 -12.37 3.81 4.21
CA LEU A 117 -12.88 4.80 3.25
C LEU A 117 -11.94 4.96 2.06
N LEU A 118 -10.64 4.99 2.31
CA LEU A 118 -9.65 5.11 1.24
C LEU A 118 -9.67 3.88 0.34
N VAL A 119 -9.76 2.68 0.91
CA VAL A 119 -9.88 1.43 0.14
C VAL A 119 -11.09 1.48 -0.77
N SER A 120 -12.23 1.93 -0.26
CA SER A 120 -13.44 2.08 -1.06
C SER A 120 -13.22 2.96 -2.28
N ARG A 121 -12.49 4.05 -2.12
CA ARG A 121 -12.17 4.95 -3.23
C ARG A 121 -11.20 4.32 -4.22
N THR A 122 -10.18 3.63 -3.71
CA THR A 122 -9.18 3.01 -4.58
C THR A 122 -9.75 1.87 -5.39
N GLU A 123 -10.72 1.16 -4.85
CA GLU A 123 -11.39 0.07 -5.59
C GLU A 123 -12.10 0.55 -6.84
N THR A 124 -12.59 1.77 -6.85
CA THR A 124 -13.23 2.34 -8.04
C THR A 124 -12.22 2.87 -9.05
N ILE A 125 -11.01 3.16 -8.63
CA ILE A 125 -9.94 3.72 -9.48
C ILE A 125 -9.08 2.62 -10.08
N LEU A 126 -8.73 1.59 -9.29
CA LEU A 126 -7.81 0.54 -9.72
C LEU A 126 -8.44 -0.37 -10.74
N SER A 127 -7.98 -0.27 -11.97
CA SER A 127 -8.29 -1.19 -13.05
C SER A 127 -7.02 -1.94 -13.44
N PRO A 128 -7.10 -3.08 -14.12
CA PRO A 128 -5.88 -3.75 -14.60
C PRO A 128 -5.00 -2.84 -15.45
N GLN A 129 -5.61 -1.99 -16.24
CA GLN A 129 -4.87 -1.05 -17.08
C GLN A 129 -4.14 0.00 -16.24
N LEU A 130 -4.79 0.56 -15.24
CA LEU A 130 -4.18 1.54 -14.36
C LEU A 130 -3.07 0.92 -13.52
N ILE A 131 -3.26 -0.30 -13.04
CA ILE A 131 -2.23 -1.03 -12.30
C ILE A 131 -0.98 -1.17 -13.15
N SER A 132 -1.13 -1.59 -14.39
CA SER A 132 -0.02 -1.73 -15.32
C SER A 132 0.69 -0.40 -15.55
N GLU A 133 -0.07 0.67 -15.72
CA GLU A 133 0.48 2.01 -15.90
C GLU A 133 1.26 2.47 -14.67
N MET A 134 0.72 2.27 -13.48
CA MET A 134 1.39 2.67 -12.24
C MET A 134 2.72 1.95 -12.07
N ARG A 135 2.77 0.65 -12.35
CA ARG A 135 4.02 -0.12 -12.30
C ARG A 135 5.06 0.43 -13.27
N ALA A 136 4.64 0.81 -14.46
CA ALA A 136 5.55 1.34 -15.48
C ALA A 136 6.10 2.71 -15.10
N ARG A 137 5.35 3.49 -14.31
CA ARG A 137 5.74 4.85 -13.91
C ARG A 137 6.70 4.90 -12.75
N LEU A 138 6.64 3.92 -11.87
CA LEU A 138 7.51 3.94 -10.71
C LEU A 138 8.96 3.70 -11.14
N PRO A 139 9.93 4.47 -10.60
CA PRO A 139 11.32 4.24 -10.93
C PRO A 139 11.76 2.83 -10.56
N ILE A 140 12.62 2.25 -11.36
CA ILE A 140 13.18 0.93 -11.06
C ILE A 140 14.15 1.10 -9.89
N GLY A 141 13.91 0.31 -8.84
CA GLY A 141 14.78 0.34 -7.66
C GLY A 141 15.92 -0.63 -7.81
N GLY A 142 17.13 -0.16 -7.89
CA GLY A 142 18.29 -0.99 -7.89
C GLY A 142 18.75 -1.46 -9.28
N PRO A 143 20.05 -1.67 -9.44
CA PRO A 143 20.64 -1.95 -10.75
C PRO A 143 20.25 -3.31 -11.33
N GLY A 144 19.94 -4.28 -10.49
CA GLY A 144 19.58 -5.61 -10.97
C GLY A 144 18.30 -5.67 -11.76
N ARG A 145 17.47 -4.65 -11.66
CA ARG A 145 16.20 -4.62 -12.38
C ARG A 145 16.30 -4.01 -13.76
N ALA A 146 17.31 -3.19 -13.98
CA ALA A 146 17.46 -2.48 -15.24
C ALA A 146 17.65 -3.40 -16.43
N GLY A 147 18.26 -4.55 -16.22
CA GLY A 147 18.49 -5.52 -17.26
C GLY A 147 17.46 -6.62 -17.36
N VAL A 148 16.41 -6.58 -16.58
CA VAL A 148 15.42 -7.63 -16.58
C VAL A 148 14.54 -7.51 -17.82
N PRO A 149 14.42 -8.56 -18.63
CA PRO A 149 13.52 -8.54 -19.76
C PRO A 149 12.08 -8.34 -19.32
N ALA A 150 11.34 -7.70 -20.15
CA ALA A 150 9.94 -7.47 -19.88
C ALA A 150 9.17 -8.77 -19.74
#